data_dddd53863180e4ae313bddbe4195865c
#
_entry.id   dddd53863180e4ae313bddbe4195865c
#
_cell.length_a   1.000
_cell.length_b   1.000
_cell.length_c   1.000
_cell.angle_alpha   90.00
_cell.angle_beta   90.00
_cell.angle_gamma   90.00
#
_symmetry.space_group_name_H-M   'P 1'
#
loop_
_entity.id
_entity.type
_entity.pdbx_description
1 polymer ?
#
loop_
_entity_poly.entity_id
_entity_poly.type
_entity_poly.pdbx_seq_one_letter_code
_entity_poly.pdbx_strand_id
1 'polypeptide(L)'
;MTGYQLTFFTQQDRRHGHQPLAEWLMALVQSMQIRGATLSTAQEGIGRHHKLHSAHFFELADQPVEVTMVVSEEEAQQLFARLNAEPGLHLFYAKSAVEFGTIGEAP
;
A
#
# COMPACT_ATOMS: atom_id res chain seq x y z
N MET A 1 12.28 -4.01 17.42
CA MET A 1 11.19 -4.90 17.02
C MET A 1 11.45 -5.42 15.62
N THR A 2 10.96 -6.60 15.34
CA THR A 2 11.01 -7.17 13.99
C THR A 2 9.62 -7.22 13.38
N GLY A 3 9.55 -7.08 12.08
CA GLY A 3 8.31 -7.11 11.35
C GLY A 3 8.56 -7.03 9.87
N TYR A 4 7.70 -6.30 9.16
CA TYR A 4 7.77 -6.23 7.71
C TYR A 4 7.56 -4.82 7.21
N GLN A 5 8.24 -4.50 6.12
CA GLN A 5 7.87 -3.37 5.29
C GLN A 5 7.01 -3.89 4.16
N LEU A 6 5.83 -3.32 4.02
CA LEU A 6 4.87 -3.68 2.99
C LEU A 6 4.72 -2.53 2.03
N THR A 7 4.72 -2.81 0.73
CA THR A 7 4.37 -1.83 -0.29
C THR A 7 3.29 -2.42 -1.16
N PHE A 8 2.19 -1.69 -1.29
CA PHE A 8 1.08 -2.05 -2.15
C PHE A 8 1.08 -1.13 -3.35
N PHE A 9 0.89 -1.71 -4.54
CA PHE A 9 1.01 -0.98 -5.80
C PHE A 9 -0.34 -0.89 -6.49
N THR A 10 -0.74 0.32 -6.85
CA THR A 10 -1.98 0.55 -7.56
C THR A 10 -1.83 1.74 -8.52
N GLN A 11 -2.93 2.31 -8.97
CA GLN A 11 -2.96 3.46 -9.86
C GLN A 11 -4.06 4.42 -9.39
N GLN A 12 -3.95 5.68 -9.76
CA GLN A 12 -4.89 6.73 -9.35
C GLN A 12 -6.32 6.42 -9.79
N ASP A 13 -6.49 5.86 -10.99
CA ASP A 13 -7.81 5.58 -11.56
C ASP A 13 -8.43 4.28 -11.06
N ARG A 14 -7.69 3.47 -10.30
CA ARG A 14 -8.22 2.21 -9.82
C ARG A 14 -9.13 2.42 -8.64
N ARG A 15 -10.32 1.84 -8.72
CA ARG A 15 -11.35 2.01 -7.70
C ARG A 15 -11.70 0.70 -7.03
N HIS A 16 -12.16 0.82 -5.79
CA HIS A 16 -12.74 -0.28 -5.04
C HIS A 16 -14.09 0.20 -4.52
N GLY A 17 -15.17 -0.34 -5.08
CA GLY A 17 -16.48 0.21 -4.82
C GLY A 17 -16.61 1.62 -5.40
N HIS A 18 -16.94 2.59 -4.55
CA HIS A 18 -17.18 3.96 -4.96
C HIS A 18 -16.01 4.91 -4.67
N GLN A 19 -14.87 4.37 -4.26
CA GLN A 19 -13.72 5.21 -3.90
C GLN A 19 -12.45 4.70 -4.55
N PRO A 20 -11.43 5.55 -4.67
CA PRO A 20 -10.11 5.10 -5.11
C PRO A 20 -9.58 3.99 -4.21
N LEU A 21 -8.98 2.97 -4.82
CA LEU A 21 -8.46 1.83 -4.07
C LEU A 21 -7.45 2.25 -3.02
N ALA A 22 -6.57 3.21 -3.35
CA ALA A 22 -5.58 3.68 -2.40
C ALA A 22 -6.23 4.32 -1.17
N GLU A 23 -7.30 5.08 -1.35
CA GLU A 23 -8.04 5.67 -0.22
C GLU A 23 -8.71 4.61 0.63
N TRP A 24 -9.30 3.60 -0.02
CA TRP A 24 -9.91 2.47 0.70
C TRP A 24 -8.87 1.77 1.55
N LEU A 25 -7.70 1.51 0.98
CA LEU A 25 -6.61 0.83 1.69
C LEU A 25 -6.11 1.67 2.88
N MET A 26 -5.91 2.98 2.67
CA MET A 26 -5.47 3.86 3.75
C MET A 26 -6.49 3.90 4.89
N ALA A 27 -7.78 3.96 4.57
CA ALA A 27 -8.84 3.93 5.57
C ALA A 27 -8.85 2.62 6.35
N LEU A 28 -8.66 1.50 5.67
CA LEU A 28 -8.58 0.18 6.31
C LEU A 28 -7.40 0.12 7.27
N VAL A 29 -6.23 0.52 6.83
CA VAL A 29 -5.01 0.52 7.64
C VAL A 29 -5.19 1.38 8.88
N GLN A 30 -5.81 2.56 8.72
CA GLN A 30 -6.10 3.44 9.84
C GLN A 30 -7.08 2.79 10.82
N SER A 31 -8.11 2.12 10.32
CA SER A 31 -9.11 1.45 11.18
C SER A 31 -8.50 0.30 11.97
N MET A 32 -7.44 -0.31 11.47
CA MET A 32 -6.71 -1.39 12.14
C MET A 32 -5.65 -0.87 13.11
N GLN A 33 -5.54 0.45 13.24
CA GLN A 33 -4.59 1.10 14.14
C GLN A 33 -3.13 0.77 13.82
N ILE A 34 -2.85 0.50 12.57
CA ILE A 34 -1.48 0.35 12.11
C ILE A 34 -0.81 1.73 12.16
N ARG A 35 0.41 1.75 12.68
CA ARG A 35 1.07 2.96 13.16
C ARG A 35 1.26 4.04 12.12
N GLY A 36 1.53 3.68 10.89
CA GLY A 36 1.69 4.68 9.85
C GLY A 36 1.80 4.07 8.49
N ALA A 37 1.18 4.73 7.54
CA ALA A 37 1.29 4.37 6.15
C ALA A 37 1.50 5.64 5.34
N THR A 38 2.28 5.53 4.29
CA THR A 38 2.56 6.64 3.39
C THR A 38 2.04 6.30 2.01
N LEU A 39 1.28 7.22 1.44
CA LEU A 39 0.84 7.13 0.05
C LEU A 39 1.72 8.05 -0.78
N SER A 40 2.30 7.51 -1.83
CA SER A 40 3.14 8.29 -2.74
C SER A 40 2.79 7.96 -4.18
N THR A 41 3.11 8.89 -5.07
CA THR A 41 2.90 8.70 -6.51
C THR A 41 4.26 8.54 -7.18
N ALA A 42 4.33 7.56 -8.10
CA ALA A 42 5.54 7.34 -8.87
C ALA A 42 5.50 8.16 -10.16
N GLN A 43 6.66 8.54 -10.66
CA GLN A 43 6.74 9.29 -11.92
C GLN A 43 6.47 8.39 -13.13
N GLU A 44 6.88 7.14 -13.06
CA GLU A 44 6.56 6.16 -14.08
C GLU A 44 6.59 4.76 -13.49
N GLY A 45 5.98 3.82 -14.20
CA GLY A 45 5.97 2.43 -13.78
C GLY A 45 5.32 1.56 -14.85
N ILE A 46 5.46 0.23 -14.68
CA ILE A 46 4.82 -0.75 -15.54
C ILE A 46 3.81 -1.49 -14.69
N GLY A 47 2.53 -1.37 -15.05
CA GLY A 47 1.44 -1.99 -14.31
C GLY A 47 1.15 -3.41 -14.75
N ARG A 48 0.09 -3.98 -14.19
CA ARG A 48 -0.34 -5.36 -14.42
C ARG A 48 -0.68 -5.67 -15.88
N HIS A 49 -0.92 -4.65 -16.69
CA HIS A 49 -1.20 -4.80 -18.12
C HIS A 49 0.05 -4.59 -18.98
N HIS A 50 1.21 -4.56 -18.38
CA HIS A 50 2.51 -4.36 -19.04
C HIS A 50 2.60 -3.05 -19.82
N LYS A 51 1.82 -2.05 -19.41
CA LYS A 51 1.92 -0.71 -19.97
C LYS A 51 2.87 0.14 -19.14
N LEU A 52 3.70 0.92 -19.82
CA LEU A 52 4.54 1.90 -19.16
C LEU A 52 3.69 3.14 -18.87
N HIS A 53 3.66 3.54 -17.60
CA HIS A 53 2.97 4.74 -17.15
C HIS A 53 4.00 5.79 -16.73
N SER A 54 3.87 6.98 -17.28
CA SER A 54 4.73 8.11 -16.92
C SER A 54 3.86 9.34 -16.69
N ALA A 55 4.10 10.03 -15.59
CA ALA A 55 3.35 11.23 -15.24
C ALA A 55 3.52 12.36 -16.26
N HIS A 56 4.56 12.29 -17.09
CA HIS A 56 4.81 13.30 -18.12
C HIS A 56 3.97 13.11 -19.39
N PHE A 57 3.51 11.90 -19.63
CA PHE A 57 2.84 11.55 -20.89
C PHE A 57 1.40 11.07 -20.69
N PHE A 58 0.99 10.80 -19.46
CA PHE A 58 -0.33 10.27 -19.16
C PHE A 58 -1.11 11.22 -18.28
N GLU A 59 -2.42 11.06 -18.32
CA GLU A 59 -3.29 11.76 -17.39
C GLU A 59 -2.95 11.33 -15.94
N LEU A 60 -3.23 12.21 -15.00
CA LEU A 60 -2.97 11.92 -13.59
C LEU A 60 -3.71 10.67 -13.11
N ALA A 61 -4.85 10.35 -13.75
CA ALA A 61 -5.63 9.16 -13.41
C ALA A 61 -4.83 7.86 -13.56
N ASP A 62 -3.89 7.82 -14.51
CA ASP A 62 -3.07 6.63 -14.76
C ASP A 62 -1.78 6.60 -13.95
N GLN A 63 -1.56 7.59 -13.10
CA GLN A 63 -0.33 7.70 -12.34
C GLN A 63 -0.19 6.53 -11.36
N PRO A 64 0.98 5.85 -11.32
CA PRO A 64 1.22 4.81 -10.33
C PRO A 64 1.20 5.36 -8.91
N VAL A 65 0.60 4.59 -8.01
CA VAL A 65 0.48 4.96 -6.60
C VAL A 65 1.02 3.81 -5.75
N GLU A 66 1.78 4.14 -4.73
CA GLU A 66 2.29 3.19 -3.77
C GLU A 66 1.81 3.54 -2.37
N VAL A 67 1.43 2.51 -1.60
CA VAL A 67 1.13 2.65 -0.18
C VAL A 67 2.14 1.80 0.57
N THR A 68 2.97 2.43 1.38
CA THR A 68 4.05 1.76 2.10
C THR A 68 3.83 1.89 3.61
N MET A 69 4.09 0.81 4.33
CA MET A 69 3.97 0.78 5.77
C MET A 69 4.97 -0.19 6.39
N VAL A 70 5.31 0.06 7.66
CA VAL A 70 6.09 -0.88 8.46
C VAL A 70 5.18 -1.42 9.55
N VAL A 71 5.10 -2.74 9.65
CA VAL A 71 4.15 -3.41 10.53
C VAL A 71 4.87 -4.52 11.32
N SER A 72 4.30 -4.87 12.48
CA SER A 72 4.74 -6.06 13.22
C SER A 72 4.27 -7.32 12.48
N GLU A 73 4.80 -8.47 12.87
CA GLU A 73 4.33 -9.74 12.31
C GLU A 73 2.83 -9.93 12.54
N GLU A 74 2.35 -9.60 13.73
CA GLU A 74 0.93 -9.74 14.07
C GLU A 74 0.07 -8.81 13.22
N GLU A 75 0.48 -7.56 13.07
CA GLU A 75 -0.23 -6.62 12.21
C GLU A 75 -0.27 -7.09 10.76
N ALA A 76 0.85 -7.62 10.26
CA ALA A 76 0.90 -8.16 8.90
C ALA A 76 -0.08 -9.31 8.71
N GLN A 77 -0.11 -10.25 9.66
CA GLN A 77 -1.04 -11.38 9.60
C GLN A 77 -2.48 -10.91 9.57
N GLN A 78 -2.84 -9.97 10.42
CA GLN A 78 -4.20 -9.44 10.46
C GLN A 78 -4.56 -8.70 9.18
N LEU A 79 -3.64 -7.88 8.67
CA LEU A 79 -3.89 -7.12 7.45
C LEU A 79 -4.07 -8.04 6.25
N PHE A 80 -3.17 -9.01 6.05
CA PHE A 80 -3.28 -9.93 4.93
C PHE A 80 -4.53 -10.80 5.02
N ALA A 81 -4.90 -11.24 6.22
CA ALA A 81 -6.14 -12.00 6.39
C ALA A 81 -7.35 -11.16 5.98
N ARG A 82 -7.38 -9.87 6.36
CA ARG A 82 -8.47 -8.97 5.99
C ARG A 82 -8.49 -8.69 4.49
N LEU A 83 -7.34 -8.45 3.89
CA LEU A 83 -7.26 -8.17 2.45
C LEU A 83 -7.65 -9.38 1.62
N ASN A 84 -7.22 -10.57 2.03
CA ASN A 84 -7.57 -11.80 1.31
C ASN A 84 -9.05 -12.14 1.43
N ALA A 85 -9.74 -11.64 2.44
CA ALA A 85 -11.18 -11.83 2.60
C ALA A 85 -12.01 -10.84 1.78
N GLU A 86 -11.39 -9.82 1.20
CA GLU A 86 -12.11 -8.78 0.47
C GLU A 86 -12.40 -9.23 -0.97
N PRO A 87 -13.69 -9.33 -1.36
CA PRO A 87 -14.04 -9.77 -2.72
C PRO A 87 -13.57 -8.78 -3.78
N GLY A 88 -13.06 -9.32 -4.89
CA GLY A 88 -12.71 -8.51 -6.05
C GLY A 88 -11.44 -7.71 -5.90
N LEU A 89 -10.69 -7.92 -4.83
CA LEU A 89 -9.45 -7.18 -4.60
C LEU A 89 -8.28 -7.90 -5.26
N HIS A 90 -7.66 -7.25 -6.25
CA HIS A 90 -6.44 -7.73 -6.90
C HIS A 90 -5.37 -6.67 -6.68
N LEU A 91 -4.54 -6.88 -5.68
CA LEU A 91 -3.59 -5.86 -5.22
C LEU A 91 -2.19 -6.46 -5.15
N PHE A 92 -1.30 -5.97 -5.99
CA PHE A 92 0.08 -6.42 -6.00
C PHE A 92 0.82 -5.83 -4.81
N TYR A 93 1.65 -6.63 -4.17
CA TYR A 93 2.41 -6.16 -3.02
C TYR A 93 3.84 -6.72 -3.04
N ALA A 94 4.71 -6.02 -2.31
CA ALA A 94 6.03 -6.50 -1.95
C ALA A 94 6.14 -6.50 -0.42
N LYS A 95 6.84 -7.50 0.11
CA LYS A 95 6.99 -7.67 1.56
C LYS A 95 8.44 -8.01 1.85
N SER A 96 9.05 -7.28 2.77
CA SER A 96 10.42 -7.57 3.20
C SER A 96 10.51 -7.54 4.73
N ALA A 97 11.33 -8.42 5.29
CA ALA A 97 11.57 -8.46 6.73
C ALA A 97 12.45 -7.27 7.12
N VAL A 98 12.07 -6.61 8.20
CA VAL A 98 12.79 -5.43 8.68
C VAL A 98 12.90 -5.46 10.19
N GLU A 99 13.90 -4.77 10.69
CA GLU A 99 13.99 -4.38 12.09
C GLU A 99 13.60 -2.92 12.18
N PHE A 100 12.77 -2.56 13.13
CA PHE A 100 12.28 -1.19 13.24
C PHE A 100 12.11 -0.75 14.69
N GLY A 101 12.05 0.57 14.88
CA GLY A 101 11.85 1.16 16.19
C GLY A 101 11.79 2.67 16.05
N THR A 102 11.68 3.34 17.18
CA THR A 102 11.63 4.80 17.24
C THR A 102 12.86 5.30 18.00
N ILE A 103 13.63 6.17 17.37
CA ILE A 103 14.77 6.80 18.03
C ILE A 103 14.27 7.84 19.01
N GLY A 104 14.86 7.84 20.22
CA GLY A 104 14.47 8.78 21.26
C GLY A 104 13.35 8.28 22.16
N GLU A 105 12.81 7.11 21.91
CA GLU A 105 11.80 6.51 22.77
C GLU A 105 12.48 5.80 23.94
N ALA A 106 11.98 6.03 25.15
CA ALA A 106 12.52 5.38 26.34
C ALA A 106 12.29 3.86 26.29
N PRO A 107 13.27 3.05 26.76
CA PRO A 107 13.11 1.61 26.80
C PRO A 107 12.00 1.18 27.76
#